data_f4fd3a44bcc8be778579c0f8685a3ff4
#
_entry.id   f4fd3a44bcc8be778579c0f8685a3ff4
#
_cell.length_a   1.000
_cell.length_b   1.000
_cell.length_c   1.000
_cell.angle_alpha   90.00
_cell.angle_beta   90.00
_cell.angle_gamma   90.00
#
_symmetry.space_group_name_H-M   'P 1'
#
loop_
_entity.id
_entity.type
_entity.pdbx_description
1 polymer ?
#
loop_
_entity_poly.entity_id
_entity_poly.type
_entity_poly.pdbx_seq_one_letter_code
_entity_poly.pdbx_strand_id
1 'polypeptide(L)'
;FQPTLGFSVGNFSLTAWGSTSLSESNKEIDLTAAYKFGEAGPTLSVATLWWDGQADVANGEYTNNYFHFKSGETGHHFEAGLAYTLPIEKFPLSIAWYTMFAGADRKINDKGEDKQAYSSYVELNYPFSVKGVDLNATCGMVPYETPQYYVNGFAVTNLALKATKAINFNDKFSLPI
;
A
#
# COMPACT_ATOMS: atom_id res chain seq x y z
N PHE A 1 -8.67 -0.53 15.07
CA PHE A 1 -7.36 -0.36 15.69
C PHE A 1 -6.26 -0.70 14.71
N GLN A 2 -5.27 0.22 14.51
CA GLN A 2 -4.26 0.09 13.45
C GLN A 2 -2.85 0.31 14.03
N PRO A 3 -2.25 -0.69 14.68
CA PRO A 3 -0.90 -0.59 15.20
C PRO A 3 0.15 -0.68 14.08
N THR A 4 1.26 0.02 14.24
CA THR A 4 2.44 -0.06 13.37
C THR A 4 3.68 -0.30 14.22
N LEU A 5 4.53 -1.24 13.80
CA LEU A 5 5.86 -1.47 14.34
C LEU A 5 6.87 -1.33 13.22
N GLY A 6 7.86 -0.46 13.40
CA GLY A 6 8.90 -0.19 12.41
C GLY A 6 10.31 -0.44 12.97
N PHE A 7 11.18 -0.98 12.12
CA PHE A 7 12.61 -1.10 12.35
C PHE A 7 13.36 -0.52 11.15
N SER A 8 14.43 0.24 11.40
CA SER A 8 15.26 0.80 10.32
C SER A 8 16.73 0.74 10.67
N VAL A 9 17.56 0.41 9.69
CA VAL A 9 19.02 0.45 9.80
C VAL A 9 19.62 0.88 8.45
N GLY A 10 20.35 2.01 8.45
CA GLY A 10 20.83 2.62 7.22
C GLY A 10 19.65 2.92 6.26
N ASN A 11 19.76 2.40 5.05
CA ASN A 11 18.75 2.57 4.01
C ASN A 11 17.68 1.47 3.99
N PHE A 12 17.78 0.48 4.86
CA PHE A 12 16.80 -0.60 4.99
C PHE A 12 15.75 -0.30 6.04
N SER A 13 14.50 -0.66 5.77
CA SER A 13 13.42 -0.62 6.74
C SER A 13 12.56 -1.89 6.66
N LEU A 14 12.02 -2.27 7.81
CA LEU A 14 11.04 -3.34 7.95
C LEU A 14 9.85 -2.79 8.76
N THR A 15 8.66 -2.93 8.23
CA THR A 15 7.43 -2.44 8.87
C THR A 15 6.43 -3.57 8.99
N ALA A 16 5.85 -3.74 10.18
CA ALA A 16 4.67 -4.54 10.40
C ALA A 16 3.51 -3.59 10.71
N TRP A 17 2.44 -3.70 9.92
CA TRP A 17 1.21 -2.95 10.14
C TRP A 17 0.05 -3.93 10.31
N GLY A 18 -0.87 -3.60 11.16
CA GLY A 18 -2.07 -4.38 11.36
C GLY A 18 -3.30 -3.50 11.40
N SER A 19 -4.43 -4.05 10.99
CA SER A 19 -5.74 -3.40 11.11
C SER A 19 -6.77 -4.40 11.61
N THR A 20 -7.58 -3.97 12.54
CA THR A 20 -8.72 -4.77 13.01
C THR A 20 -9.91 -3.87 13.27
N SER A 21 -11.08 -4.29 12.78
CA SER A 21 -12.35 -3.69 13.16
C SER A 21 -12.66 -4.01 14.62
N LEU A 22 -13.29 -3.07 15.32
CA LEU A 22 -13.80 -3.29 16.69
C LEU A 22 -15.23 -3.85 16.71
N SER A 23 -15.93 -3.79 15.57
CA SER A 23 -17.33 -4.22 15.43
C SER A 23 -17.51 -5.46 14.55
N GLU A 24 -16.52 -5.77 13.72
CA GLU A 24 -16.56 -6.86 12.73
C GLU A 24 -15.29 -7.71 12.82
N SER A 25 -15.28 -8.87 12.17
CA SER A 25 -14.13 -9.79 12.19
C SER A 25 -13.05 -9.47 11.15
N ASN A 26 -13.10 -8.32 10.49
CA ASN A 26 -12.14 -7.96 9.47
C ASN A 26 -10.76 -7.66 10.05
N LYS A 27 -9.75 -8.31 9.52
CA LYS A 27 -8.34 -8.15 9.92
C LYS A 27 -7.44 -8.04 8.71
N GLU A 28 -6.40 -7.24 8.85
CA GLU A 28 -5.32 -7.12 7.88
C GLU A 28 -3.98 -7.11 8.61
N ILE A 29 -3.00 -7.81 8.06
CA ILE A 29 -1.62 -7.82 8.57
C ILE A 29 -0.68 -7.69 7.38
N ASP A 30 0.10 -6.61 7.38
CA ASP A 30 1.07 -6.32 6.35
C ASP A 30 2.48 -6.33 6.91
N LEU A 31 3.38 -7.00 6.18
CA LEU A 31 4.82 -6.93 6.45
C LEU A 31 5.49 -6.36 5.20
N THR A 32 6.21 -5.25 5.36
CA THR A 32 6.90 -4.56 4.27
C THR A 32 8.38 -4.45 4.57
N ALA A 33 9.21 -4.94 3.67
CA ALA A 33 10.64 -4.65 3.62
C ALA A 33 10.92 -3.64 2.51
N ALA A 34 11.70 -2.59 2.82
CA ALA A 34 12.05 -1.58 1.82
C ALA A 34 13.52 -1.18 1.92
N TYR A 35 14.07 -0.79 0.77
CA TYR A 35 15.43 -0.27 0.66
C TYR A 35 15.45 1.00 -0.19
N LYS A 36 16.01 2.08 0.37
CA LYS A 36 16.20 3.36 -0.30
C LYS A 36 17.60 3.46 -0.87
N PHE A 37 17.72 3.75 -2.16
CA PHE A 37 18.99 3.86 -2.87
C PHE A 37 19.60 5.25 -2.73
N GLY A 38 20.40 5.46 -1.68
CA GLY A 38 20.99 6.76 -1.35
C GLY A 38 19.96 7.79 -0.87
N GLU A 39 20.37 9.05 -0.73
CA GLU A 39 19.53 10.11 -0.17
C GLU A 39 18.38 10.52 -1.11
N ALA A 40 18.69 10.68 -2.40
CA ALA A 40 17.75 11.13 -3.43
C ALA A 40 17.32 10.01 -4.41
N GLY A 41 17.70 8.77 -4.15
CA GLY A 41 17.36 7.64 -5.02
C GLY A 41 15.97 7.06 -4.79
N PRO A 42 15.57 6.10 -5.64
CA PRO A 42 14.31 5.41 -5.49
C PRO A 42 14.29 4.51 -4.24
N THR A 43 13.09 4.16 -3.82
CA THR A 43 12.85 3.13 -2.82
C THR A 43 12.22 1.92 -3.49
N LEU A 44 12.82 0.76 -3.33
CA LEU A 44 12.20 -0.53 -3.67
C LEU A 44 11.60 -1.14 -2.42
N SER A 45 10.44 -1.77 -2.55
CA SER A 45 9.79 -2.51 -1.47
C SER A 45 9.25 -3.85 -1.94
N VAL A 46 9.16 -4.76 -1.00
CA VAL A 46 8.40 -6.00 -1.13
C VAL A 46 7.54 -6.12 0.10
N ALA A 47 6.27 -6.40 -0.10
CA ALA A 47 5.31 -6.55 0.98
C ALA A 47 4.55 -7.88 0.86
N THR A 48 4.08 -8.38 1.97
CA THR A 48 2.99 -9.35 2.03
C THR A 48 1.82 -8.69 2.73
N LEU A 49 0.69 -8.65 2.04
CA LEU A 49 -0.58 -8.12 2.52
C LEU A 49 -1.51 -9.31 2.77
N TRP A 50 -2.04 -9.43 3.95
CA TRP A 50 -2.93 -10.54 4.30
C TRP A 50 -4.25 -10.00 4.85
N TRP A 51 -5.34 -10.38 4.21
CA TRP A 51 -6.70 -10.11 4.67
C TRP A 51 -7.37 -11.42 5.10
N ASP A 52 -8.07 -11.40 6.23
CA ASP A 52 -8.92 -12.52 6.60
C ASP A 52 -10.14 -12.64 5.66
N GLY A 53 -10.62 -13.86 5.45
CA GLY A 53 -11.77 -14.10 4.60
C GLY A 53 -11.52 -13.97 3.10
N GLN A 54 -10.26 -13.87 2.65
CA GLN A 54 -9.97 -13.90 1.21
C GLN A 54 -10.30 -15.27 0.65
N ALA A 55 -11.07 -15.29 -0.44
CA ALA A 55 -11.43 -16.51 -1.12
C ALA A 55 -10.27 -17.00 -2.01
N ASP A 56 -9.97 -18.28 -1.96
CA ASP A 56 -9.24 -18.95 -3.03
C ASP A 56 -10.14 -19.00 -4.28
N VAL A 57 -9.73 -18.27 -5.33
CA VAL A 57 -10.52 -18.18 -6.57
C VAL A 57 -10.70 -19.54 -7.24
N ALA A 58 -9.71 -20.44 -7.11
CA ALA A 58 -9.76 -21.75 -7.75
C ALA A 58 -10.69 -22.73 -7.04
N ASN A 59 -10.75 -22.68 -5.70
CA ASN A 59 -11.50 -23.65 -4.89
C ASN A 59 -12.69 -23.03 -4.16
N GLY A 60 -12.84 -21.71 -4.17
CA GLY A 60 -13.92 -21.00 -3.48
C GLY A 60 -13.82 -21.09 -1.94
N GLU A 61 -12.66 -21.46 -1.41
CA GLU A 61 -12.43 -21.57 0.02
C GLU A 61 -11.84 -20.26 0.57
N TYR A 62 -12.22 -19.92 1.80
CA TYR A 62 -11.68 -18.76 2.51
C TYR A 62 -10.49 -19.18 3.37
N THR A 63 -9.39 -18.45 3.27
CA THR A 63 -8.19 -18.70 4.06
C THR A 63 -8.08 -17.69 5.20
N ASN A 64 -8.33 -18.14 6.43
CA ASN A 64 -8.16 -17.36 7.67
C ASN A 64 -6.90 -17.77 8.44
N ASN A 65 -5.95 -18.44 7.78
CA ASN A 65 -4.70 -18.86 8.38
C ASN A 65 -3.55 -18.04 7.84
N TYR A 66 -3.04 -17.13 8.66
CA TYR A 66 -1.90 -16.26 8.30
C TYR A 66 -0.66 -17.06 7.86
N PHE A 67 -0.40 -18.23 8.44
CA PHE A 67 0.79 -19.04 8.10
C PHE A 67 0.58 -20.02 6.94
N HIS A 68 -0.49 -19.84 6.17
CA HIS A 68 -0.76 -20.64 4.99
C HIS A 68 -0.21 -19.95 3.73
N PHE A 69 0.95 -20.42 3.25
CA PHE A 69 1.67 -19.82 2.11
C PHE A 69 1.62 -20.67 0.83
N LYS A 70 0.83 -21.73 0.79
CA LYS A 70 0.75 -22.62 -0.38
C LYS A 70 0.15 -21.87 -1.56
N SER A 71 0.84 -21.92 -2.72
CA SER A 71 0.39 -21.27 -3.95
C SER A 71 -1.01 -21.75 -4.37
N GLY A 72 -1.88 -20.82 -4.74
CA GLY A 72 -3.27 -21.07 -5.10
C GLY A 72 -4.23 -21.27 -3.91
N GLU A 73 -3.73 -21.31 -2.67
CA GLU A 73 -4.52 -21.50 -1.46
C GLU A 73 -4.24 -20.42 -0.40
N THR A 74 -3.22 -19.60 -0.60
CA THR A 74 -2.85 -18.55 0.35
C THR A 74 -3.78 -17.35 0.29
N GLY A 75 -4.07 -16.73 1.46
CA GLY A 75 -4.71 -15.42 1.54
C GLY A 75 -3.75 -14.23 1.42
N HIS A 76 -2.45 -14.48 1.27
CA HIS A 76 -1.45 -13.44 1.09
C HIS A 76 -1.44 -12.89 -0.33
N HIS A 77 -1.31 -11.58 -0.45
CA HIS A 77 -0.94 -10.89 -1.67
C HIS A 77 0.51 -10.44 -1.54
N PHE A 78 1.37 -10.84 -2.46
CA PHE A 78 2.77 -10.42 -2.48
C PHE A 78 2.92 -9.26 -3.45
N GLU A 79 3.35 -8.11 -2.93
CA GLU A 79 3.44 -6.86 -3.66
C GLU A 79 4.89 -6.40 -3.80
N ALA A 80 5.25 -5.92 -4.99
CA ALA A 80 6.48 -5.18 -5.23
C ALA A 80 6.14 -3.71 -5.42
N GLY A 81 6.93 -2.83 -4.82
CA GLY A 81 6.77 -1.39 -4.91
C GLY A 81 8.03 -0.68 -5.39
N LEU A 82 7.85 0.36 -6.19
CA LEU A 82 8.89 1.31 -6.58
C LEU A 82 8.36 2.72 -6.33
N ALA A 83 9.04 3.47 -5.46
CA ALA A 83 8.70 4.86 -5.17
C ALA A 83 9.89 5.78 -5.44
N TYR A 84 9.62 6.95 -5.98
CA TYR A 84 10.63 7.97 -6.25
C TYR A 84 10.05 9.37 -6.04
N THR A 85 10.79 10.21 -5.31
CA THR A 85 10.49 11.63 -5.18
C THR A 85 11.42 12.42 -6.09
N LEU A 86 10.86 13.26 -6.96
CA LEU A 86 11.65 14.10 -7.84
C LEU A 86 12.53 15.05 -7.00
N PRO A 87 13.85 15.11 -7.25
CA PRO A 87 14.77 15.96 -6.49
C PRO A 87 14.70 17.42 -6.98
N ILE A 88 13.49 17.96 -7.07
CA ILE A 88 13.21 19.33 -7.52
C ILE A 88 12.64 20.09 -6.31
N GLU A 89 13.44 20.95 -5.69
CA GLU A 89 13.09 21.66 -4.45
C GLU A 89 11.71 22.33 -4.50
N LYS A 90 11.37 22.96 -5.61
CA LYS A 90 10.08 23.66 -5.78
C LYS A 90 8.94 22.79 -6.29
N PHE A 91 9.23 21.54 -6.63
CA PHE A 91 8.25 20.58 -7.16
C PHE A 91 8.55 19.15 -6.66
N PRO A 92 8.42 18.89 -5.36
CA PRO A 92 8.77 17.62 -4.75
C PRO A 92 7.68 16.56 -4.99
N LEU A 93 7.33 16.29 -6.26
CA LEU A 93 6.36 15.28 -6.62
C LEU A 93 6.93 13.88 -6.34
N SER A 94 6.21 13.09 -5.57
CA SER A 94 6.48 11.67 -5.36
C SER A 94 5.59 10.83 -6.26
N ILE A 95 6.18 9.80 -6.87
CA ILE A 95 5.51 8.83 -7.73
C ILE A 95 5.80 7.46 -7.12
N ALA A 96 4.77 6.66 -6.91
CA ALA A 96 4.89 5.28 -6.46
C ALA A 96 4.11 4.35 -7.38
N TRP A 97 4.64 3.17 -7.66
CA TRP A 97 4.01 2.10 -8.40
C TRP A 97 4.09 0.82 -7.58
N TYR A 98 2.95 0.17 -7.39
CA TYR A 98 2.82 -1.09 -6.68
C TYR A 98 2.18 -2.13 -7.59
N THR A 99 2.65 -3.38 -7.50
CA THR A 99 2.10 -4.50 -8.28
C THR A 99 2.07 -5.77 -7.44
N MET A 100 0.93 -6.39 -7.36
CA MET A 100 0.74 -7.70 -6.75
C MET A 100 1.27 -8.78 -7.70
N PHE A 101 2.45 -9.32 -7.44
CA PHE A 101 3.13 -10.23 -8.36
C PHE A 101 2.91 -11.72 -8.05
N ALA A 102 2.35 -12.05 -6.90
CA ALA A 102 2.06 -13.42 -6.49
C ALA A 102 0.98 -13.47 -5.40
N GLY A 103 0.49 -14.67 -5.10
CA GLY A 103 -0.46 -14.91 -4.01
C GLY A 103 -1.91 -14.92 -4.48
N ALA A 104 -2.79 -14.32 -3.70
CA ALA A 104 -4.24 -14.36 -3.87
C ALA A 104 -4.78 -13.38 -4.93
N ASP A 105 -3.93 -12.57 -5.55
CA ASP A 105 -4.31 -11.67 -6.65
C ASP A 105 -4.50 -12.46 -7.96
N ARG A 106 -5.67 -13.07 -8.12
CA ARG A 106 -5.97 -14.03 -9.17
C ARG A 106 -7.12 -13.57 -10.06
N LYS A 107 -7.10 -14.01 -11.32
CA LYS A 107 -8.21 -13.81 -12.26
C LYS A 107 -8.39 -15.03 -13.15
N ILE A 108 -9.63 -15.27 -13.57
CA ILE A 108 -9.94 -16.25 -14.60
C ILE A 108 -9.83 -15.54 -15.96
N ASN A 109 -8.98 -16.06 -16.85
CA ASN A 109 -8.84 -15.52 -18.20
C ASN A 109 -9.96 -16.00 -19.12
N ASP A 110 -9.99 -15.49 -20.36
CA ASP A 110 -11.00 -15.84 -21.38
C ASP A 110 -11.03 -17.33 -21.75
N LYS A 111 -10.01 -18.10 -21.39
CA LYS A 111 -9.92 -19.56 -21.59
C LYS A 111 -10.39 -20.35 -20.38
N GLY A 112 -10.85 -19.68 -19.32
CA GLY A 112 -11.25 -20.32 -18.07
C GLY A 112 -10.07 -20.75 -17.18
N GLU A 113 -8.84 -20.27 -17.46
CA GLU A 113 -7.66 -20.62 -16.68
C GLU A 113 -7.44 -19.60 -15.54
N ASP A 114 -7.13 -20.10 -14.35
CA ASP A 114 -6.73 -19.28 -13.22
C ASP A 114 -5.30 -18.74 -13.42
N LYS A 115 -5.13 -17.41 -13.35
CA LYS A 115 -3.89 -16.70 -13.58
C LYS A 115 -3.66 -15.61 -12.53
N GLN A 116 -2.38 -15.28 -12.32
CA GLN A 116 -2.01 -14.08 -11.60
C GLN A 116 -2.56 -12.83 -12.32
N ALA A 117 -3.22 -11.94 -11.58
CA ALA A 117 -3.85 -10.75 -12.16
C ALA A 117 -2.87 -9.59 -12.38
N TYR A 118 -1.80 -9.53 -11.58
CA TYR A 118 -0.82 -8.42 -11.53
C TYR A 118 -1.47 -7.08 -11.25
N SER A 119 -2.45 -7.09 -10.35
CA SER A 119 -3.13 -5.85 -9.94
C SER A 119 -2.14 -4.78 -9.53
N SER A 120 -2.26 -3.61 -10.16
CA SER A 120 -1.31 -2.51 -9.97
C SER A 120 -2.00 -1.23 -9.56
N TYR A 121 -1.30 -0.45 -8.74
CA TYR A 121 -1.73 0.86 -8.27
C TYR A 121 -0.60 1.86 -8.41
N VAL A 122 -0.91 3.04 -8.91
CA VAL A 122 0.03 4.16 -9.05
C VAL A 122 -0.45 5.30 -8.19
N GLU A 123 0.44 5.89 -7.42
CA GLU A 123 0.13 7.03 -6.58
C GLU A 123 1.06 8.21 -6.85
N LEU A 124 0.47 9.37 -6.97
CA LEU A 124 1.15 10.65 -7.02
C LEU A 124 0.88 11.40 -5.73
N ASN A 125 1.94 11.91 -5.08
CA ASN A 125 1.84 12.74 -3.90
C ASN A 125 2.59 14.05 -4.10
N TYR A 126 1.93 15.15 -3.79
CA TYR A 126 2.51 16.49 -3.89
C TYR A 126 2.34 17.24 -2.56
N PRO A 127 3.42 17.33 -1.75
CA PRO A 127 3.42 18.12 -0.54
C PRO A 127 3.60 19.61 -0.85
N PHE A 128 2.86 20.47 -0.15
CA PHE A 128 2.97 21.92 -0.21
C PHE A 128 2.48 22.55 1.08
N SER A 129 2.81 23.80 1.33
CA SER A 129 2.38 24.51 2.55
C SER A 129 1.66 25.80 2.20
N VAL A 130 0.57 26.08 2.90
CA VAL A 130 -0.19 27.32 2.76
C VAL A 130 -0.42 27.93 4.13
N LYS A 131 0.11 29.15 4.37
CA LYS A 131 -0.06 29.89 5.63
C LYS A 131 0.28 29.07 6.89
N GLY A 132 1.35 28.28 6.83
CA GLY A 132 1.81 27.45 7.95
C GLY A 132 0.96 26.19 8.24
N VAL A 133 0.14 25.80 7.27
CA VAL A 133 -0.53 24.49 7.25
C VAL A 133 0.15 23.64 6.21
N ASP A 134 0.64 22.46 6.59
CA ASP A 134 1.21 21.51 5.66
C ASP A 134 0.10 20.69 5.00
N LEU A 135 0.16 20.66 3.67
CA LEU A 135 -0.83 20.01 2.82
C LEU A 135 -0.13 18.94 1.98
N ASN A 136 -0.85 17.85 1.73
CA ASN A 136 -0.43 16.84 0.77
C ASN A 136 -1.62 16.50 -0.14
N ALA A 137 -1.45 16.75 -1.43
CA ALA A 137 -2.41 16.31 -2.44
C ALA A 137 -2.01 14.93 -2.95
N THR A 138 -2.94 13.98 -2.94
CA THR A 138 -2.74 12.61 -3.41
C THR A 138 -3.69 12.32 -4.57
N CYS A 139 -3.15 11.70 -5.63
CA CYS A 139 -3.91 11.12 -6.72
C CYS A 139 -3.49 9.67 -6.90
N GLY A 140 -4.41 8.74 -6.65
CA GLY A 140 -4.21 7.31 -6.83
C GLY A 140 -5.00 6.79 -8.03
N MET A 141 -4.37 5.93 -8.82
CA MET A 141 -4.96 5.41 -10.04
C MET A 141 -4.58 3.95 -10.27
N VAL A 142 -5.48 3.24 -10.92
CA VAL A 142 -5.29 1.87 -11.40
C VAL A 142 -5.06 1.95 -12.90
N PRO A 143 -3.90 1.47 -13.45
CA PRO A 143 -3.52 1.70 -14.83
C PRO A 143 -4.26 0.85 -15.86
N TYR A 144 -4.85 -0.28 -15.44
CA TYR A 144 -5.55 -1.23 -16.31
C TYR A 144 -6.54 -2.07 -15.51
N GLU A 145 -7.32 -2.88 -16.21
CA GLU A 145 -8.28 -3.80 -15.61
C GLU A 145 -7.65 -4.68 -14.53
N THR A 146 -8.28 -4.73 -13.37
CA THR A 146 -7.85 -5.56 -12.26
C THR A 146 -9.00 -5.95 -11.34
N PRO A 147 -9.08 -7.23 -10.91
CA PRO A 147 -10.10 -7.68 -9.98
C PRO A 147 -9.94 -7.08 -8.59
N GLN A 148 -8.71 -6.83 -8.14
CA GLN A 148 -8.43 -6.31 -6.79
C GLN A 148 -9.06 -4.94 -6.52
N TYR A 149 -9.14 -4.08 -7.55
CA TYR A 149 -9.71 -2.74 -7.44
C TYR A 149 -11.09 -2.64 -8.10
N TYR A 150 -11.65 -3.75 -8.60
CA TYR A 150 -12.97 -3.82 -9.24
C TYR A 150 -13.14 -2.83 -10.40
N VAL A 151 -12.08 -2.65 -11.20
CA VAL A 151 -12.09 -1.75 -12.37
C VAL A 151 -11.82 -2.53 -13.66
N ASN A 152 -12.48 -2.11 -14.75
CA ASN A 152 -12.39 -2.73 -16.08
C ASN A 152 -11.44 -1.96 -17.02
N GLY A 153 -10.48 -1.22 -16.47
CA GLY A 153 -9.54 -0.42 -17.25
C GLY A 153 -8.89 0.65 -16.39
N PHE A 154 -8.35 1.69 -17.03
CA PHE A 154 -7.79 2.83 -16.29
C PHE A 154 -8.88 3.52 -15.46
N ALA A 155 -8.56 3.76 -14.18
CA ALA A 155 -9.43 4.50 -13.28
C ALA A 155 -8.63 5.33 -12.28
N VAL A 156 -9.10 6.54 -11.96
CA VAL A 156 -8.67 7.27 -10.77
C VAL A 156 -9.52 6.78 -9.60
N THR A 157 -8.87 6.15 -8.62
CA THR A 157 -9.55 5.47 -7.51
C THR A 157 -9.39 6.18 -6.19
N ASN A 158 -8.44 7.13 -6.11
CA ASN A 158 -8.20 7.92 -4.90
C ASN A 158 -7.86 9.37 -5.27
N LEU A 159 -8.59 10.31 -4.68
CA LEU A 159 -8.25 11.73 -4.65
C LEU A 159 -8.36 12.22 -3.22
N ALA A 160 -7.23 12.66 -2.65
CA ALA A 160 -7.20 13.11 -1.26
C ALA A 160 -6.42 14.41 -1.12
N LEU A 161 -6.84 15.23 -0.16
CA LEU A 161 -6.10 16.38 0.34
C LEU A 161 -5.99 16.24 1.86
N LYS A 162 -4.79 15.98 2.34
CA LYS A 162 -4.48 15.92 3.77
C LYS A 162 -3.92 17.26 4.22
N ALA A 163 -4.45 17.80 5.30
CA ALA A 163 -3.91 18.97 5.99
C ALA A 163 -3.36 18.54 7.35
N THR A 164 -2.20 19.04 7.71
CA THR A 164 -1.59 18.79 9.02
C THR A 164 -1.11 20.10 9.61
N LYS A 165 -1.48 20.35 10.85
CA LYS A 165 -1.00 21.51 11.61
C LYS A 165 -0.63 21.09 13.02
N ALA A 166 0.57 21.44 13.47
CA ALA A 166 0.97 21.24 14.85
C ALA A 166 0.39 22.33 15.74
N ILE A 167 -0.29 21.95 16.82
CA ILE A 167 -0.66 22.83 17.91
C ILE A 167 0.42 22.69 19.00
N ASN A 168 1.24 23.71 19.18
CA ASN A 168 2.28 23.74 20.19
C ASN A 168 1.67 24.22 21.50
N PHE A 169 1.65 23.36 22.51
CA PHE A 169 1.19 23.72 23.87
C PHE A 169 2.33 24.28 24.71
N ASN A 170 3.54 23.80 24.50
CA ASN A 170 4.79 24.29 25.10
C ASN A 170 5.99 23.74 24.32
N ASP A 171 7.22 24.09 24.77
CA ASP A 171 8.48 23.69 24.10
C ASP A 171 8.73 22.16 24.06
N LYS A 172 7.98 21.39 24.84
CA LYS A 172 8.14 19.92 24.96
C LYS A 172 6.95 19.12 24.44
N PHE A 173 5.83 19.77 24.17
CA PHE A 173 4.60 19.08 23.75
C PHE A 173 3.88 19.81 22.62
N SER A 174 3.72 19.11 21.50
CA SER A 174 2.87 19.52 20.38
C SER A 174 1.94 18.40 19.97
N LEU A 175 0.75 18.75 19.54
CA LEU A 175 -0.26 17.85 19.00
C LEU A 175 -0.43 18.16 17.51
N PRO A 176 -0.08 17.23 16.60
CA PRO A 176 -0.46 17.33 15.20
C PRO A 176 -1.95 17.01 15.05
N ILE A 177 -2.67 17.82 14.29
CA ILE A 177 -4.08 17.67 13.94
C ILE A 177 -4.25 17.67 12.42
#